data_17bb95fe577cfdd9e4a84a30615e02b4
#
_entry.id   17bb95fe577cfdd9e4a84a30615e02b4
#
_cell.length_a   1.000
_cell.length_b   1.000
_cell.length_c   1.000
_cell.angle_alpha   90.00
_cell.angle_beta   90.00
_cell.angle_gamma   90.00
#
_symmetry.space_group_name_H-M   'P 1'
#
loop_
_entity.id
_entity.type
_entity.pdbx_description
1 polymer ?
#
loop_
_entity_poly.entity_id
_entity_poly.type
_entity_poly.pdbx_seq_one_letter_code
_entity_poly.pdbx_strand_id
1 'polypeptide(L)'
;MSSSVHPVDEKLPLWKLLFFGFQHVLAMYSGAVAVPLVLAQAINLDTERLIYLINADLFTCGIATLVQTLSVGPYIGSKLPIVQGCTFTAVMPMIIIANSAGGGSEGLQAVYGSAIVSGLVCFVIANYFSKLLRFFPPVVTGSVITIIGLTLMPVAVGWIAGLDPTAADFADPVYIMMAVLVLAIIMIFYRCFTGFLSHIAVLLGLILGTIIACFMGYVDFTPVAKASSLGITTPFAFGLPTFDPAACVAMTLVMLVTMAETTGDMMAITEIVEKPMSKNLLTRALRADGFSTMLGGVLNAFPYTAFAQNIGLITLTGVRSRYVVATSAVIM
;
A
#
# COMPACT_ATOMS: atom_id res chain seq x y z
N MET A 1 -26.47 32.77 10.03
CA MET A 1 -26.30 31.32 9.92
C MET A 1 -24.81 31.07 9.83
N SER A 2 -24.15 30.60 10.91
CA SER A 2 -22.75 30.16 10.84
C SER A 2 -22.70 28.95 9.91
N SER A 3 -21.99 29.06 8.79
CA SER A 3 -21.74 27.93 7.93
C SER A 3 -20.93 26.91 8.76
N SER A 4 -21.59 25.85 9.23
CA SER A 4 -20.90 24.76 9.90
C SER A 4 -19.89 24.18 8.91
N VAL A 5 -18.62 24.19 9.30
CA VAL A 5 -17.54 23.60 8.50
C VAL A 5 -17.87 22.12 8.29
N HIS A 6 -17.76 21.63 7.04
CA HIS A 6 -18.02 20.22 6.74
C HIS A 6 -17.06 19.32 7.56
N PRO A 7 -17.51 18.20 8.14
CA PRO A 7 -16.67 17.34 8.99
C PRO A 7 -15.32 16.93 8.36
N VAL A 8 -15.26 16.81 7.05
CA VAL A 8 -14.00 16.52 6.31
C VAL A 8 -12.97 17.65 6.47
N ASP A 9 -13.41 18.88 6.61
CA ASP A 9 -12.55 20.07 6.72
C ASP A 9 -12.41 20.56 8.16
N GLU A 10 -12.91 19.80 9.14
CA GLU A 10 -12.79 20.10 10.56
C GLU A 10 -11.33 20.00 11.02
N LYS A 11 -10.84 21.04 11.69
CA LYS A 11 -9.51 21.07 12.30
C LYS A 11 -9.61 20.64 13.76
N LEU A 12 -9.18 19.42 14.04
CA LEU A 12 -9.13 18.88 15.39
C LEU A 12 -7.92 19.44 16.17
N PRO A 13 -7.95 19.42 17.51
CA PRO A 13 -6.79 19.72 18.35
C PRO A 13 -5.60 18.81 18.01
N LEU A 14 -4.38 19.33 18.15
CA LEU A 14 -3.15 18.64 17.73
C LEU A 14 -3.02 17.22 18.32
N TRP A 15 -3.34 17.06 19.60
CA TRP A 15 -3.27 15.74 20.24
C TRP A 15 -4.21 14.70 19.62
N LYS A 16 -5.43 15.12 19.18
CA LYS A 16 -6.36 14.25 18.45
C LYS A 16 -5.85 13.93 17.05
N LEU A 17 -5.27 14.93 16.36
CA LEU A 17 -4.66 14.72 15.05
C LEU A 17 -3.53 13.69 15.12
N LEU A 18 -2.65 13.81 16.12
CA LEU A 18 -1.55 12.85 16.33
C LEU A 18 -2.06 11.47 16.72
N PHE A 19 -3.00 11.38 17.67
CA PHE A 19 -3.54 10.10 18.14
C PHE A 19 -4.26 9.34 17.03
N PHE A 20 -5.22 9.96 16.34
CA PHE A 20 -5.94 9.31 15.25
C PHE A 20 -5.06 9.15 14.00
N GLY A 21 -4.15 10.10 13.73
CA GLY A 21 -3.16 9.96 12.65
C GLY A 21 -2.27 8.74 12.84
N PHE A 22 -1.77 8.52 14.06
CA PHE A 22 -0.99 7.34 14.38
C PHE A 22 -1.80 6.03 14.23
N GLN A 23 -3.09 6.03 14.55
CA GLN A 23 -3.96 4.88 14.28
C GLN A 23 -4.03 4.54 12.79
N HIS A 24 -4.09 5.56 11.91
CA HIS A 24 -4.05 5.35 10.47
C HIS A 24 -2.72 4.75 10.00
N VAL A 25 -1.58 5.18 10.57
CA VAL A 25 -0.28 4.57 10.30
C VAL A 25 -0.26 3.10 10.70
N LEU A 26 -0.71 2.77 11.92
CA LEU A 26 -0.75 1.37 12.38
C LEU A 26 -1.65 0.48 11.51
N ALA A 27 -2.79 1.01 11.03
CA ALA A 27 -3.71 0.26 10.19
C ALA A 27 -3.14 -0.05 8.80
N MET A 28 -2.36 0.89 8.22
CA MET A 28 -1.78 0.72 6.88
C MET A 28 -0.44 0.00 6.87
N TYR A 29 0.32 0.04 7.97
CA TYR A 29 1.72 -0.35 8.03
C TYR A 29 1.98 -1.76 7.50
N SER A 30 1.20 -2.75 7.96
CA SER A 30 1.36 -4.14 7.54
C SER A 30 1.15 -4.33 6.03
N GLY A 31 0.17 -3.61 5.45
CA GLY A 31 -0.10 -3.63 4.01
C GLY A 31 1.01 -2.98 3.20
N ALA A 32 1.50 -1.82 3.64
CA ALA A 32 2.55 -1.09 2.95
C ALA A 32 3.88 -1.86 2.94
N VAL A 33 4.26 -2.48 4.06
CA VAL A 33 5.51 -3.25 4.16
C VAL A 33 5.46 -4.57 3.39
N ALA A 34 4.28 -5.16 3.22
CA ALA A 34 4.15 -6.47 2.55
C ALA A 34 4.59 -6.45 1.09
N VAL A 35 4.27 -5.40 0.33
CA VAL A 35 4.60 -5.31 -1.11
C VAL A 35 6.11 -5.27 -1.36
N PRO A 36 6.90 -4.37 -0.73
CA PRO A 36 8.35 -4.40 -0.87
C PRO A 36 8.99 -5.71 -0.40
N LEU A 37 8.47 -6.34 0.66
CA LEU A 37 8.94 -7.63 1.15
C LEU A 37 8.76 -8.73 0.08
N VAL A 38 7.54 -8.85 -0.48
CA VAL A 38 7.24 -9.86 -1.51
C VAL A 38 8.12 -9.68 -2.74
N LEU A 39 8.23 -8.45 -3.22
CA LEU A 39 9.03 -8.17 -4.40
C LEU A 39 10.52 -8.43 -4.16
N ALA A 40 11.08 -7.90 -3.08
CA ALA A 40 12.50 -8.04 -2.77
C ALA A 40 12.94 -9.50 -2.67
N GLN A 41 12.13 -10.35 -2.05
CA GLN A 41 12.41 -11.78 -1.98
C GLN A 41 12.32 -12.45 -3.36
N ALA A 42 11.29 -12.12 -4.14
CA ALA A 42 11.11 -12.70 -5.47
C ALA A 42 12.23 -12.37 -6.46
N ILE A 43 12.97 -11.27 -6.23
CA ILE A 43 14.12 -10.84 -7.05
C ILE A 43 15.46 -11.03 -6.36
N ASN A 44 15.51 -11.75 -5.23
CA ASN A 44 16.70 -12.02 -4.44
C ASN A 44 17.48 -10.75 -4.03
N LEU A 45 16.76 -9.74 -3.53
CA LEU A 45 17.37 -8.50 -3.03
C LEU A 45 17.99 -8.73 -1.65
N ASP A 46 19.17 -8.17 -1.42
CA ASP A 46 19.82 -8.24 -0.11
C ASP A 46 19.04 -7.43 0.97
N THR A 47 19.29 -7.76 2.24
CA THR A 47 18.57 -7.18 3.37
C THR A 47 18.73 -5.66 3.48
N GLU A 48 19.90 -5.12 3.15
CA GLU A 48 20.16 -3.68 3.24
C GLU A 48 19.32 -2.92 2.21
N ARG A 49 19.27 -3.41 0.98
CA ARG A 49 18.46 -2.86 -0.08
C ARG A 49 16.96 -3.02 0.18
N LEU A 50 16.55 -4.15 0.79
CA LEU A 50 15.17 -4.35 1.23
C LEU A 50 14.75 -3.31 2.27
N ILE A 51 15.59 -3.04 3.28
CA ILE A 51 15.31 -2.01 4.30
C ILE A 51 15.16 -0.63 3.64
N TYR A 52 16.06 -0.30 2.70
CA TYR A 52 15.97 0.93 1.94
C TYR A 52 14.66 1.01 1.15
N LEU A 53 14.26 -0.06 0.49
CA LEU A 53 13.06 -0.14 -0.32
C LEU A 53 11.78 0.07 0.52
N ILE A 54 11.71 -0.54 1.71
CA ILE A 54 10.60 -0.34 2.66
C ILE A 54 10.53 1.13 3.10
N ASN A 55 11.66 1.73 3.46
CA ASN A 55 11.71 3.13 3.89
C ASN A 55 11.32 4.08 2.75
N ALA A 56 11.77 3.79 1.52
CA ALA A 56 11.40 4.56 0.34
C ALA A 56 9.90 4.50 0.06
N ASP A 57 9.30 3.31 0.19
CA ASP A 57 7.87 3.14 -0.01
C ASP A 57 7.05 3.86 1.05
N LEU A 58 7.38 3.73 2.34
CA LEU A 58 6.69 4.43 3.43
C LEU A 58 6.79 5.96 3.28
N PHE A 59 7.97 6.47 2.97
CA PHE A 59 8.17 7.91 2.71
C PHE A 59 7.30 8.39 1.54
N THR A 60 7.26 7.61 0.46
CA THR A 60 6.46 7.95 -0.72
C THR A 60 4.96 7.81 -0.45
N CYS A 61 4.53 6.82 0.35
CA CYS A 61 3.17 6.71 0.89
C CYS A 61 2.73 7.99 1.61
N GLY A 62 3.61 8.56 2.45
CA GLY A 62 3.37 9.82 3.12
C GLY A 62 3.11 10.96 2.13
N ILE A 63 3.99 11.14 1.15
CA ILE A 63 3.82 12.19 0.11
C ILE A 63 2.54 11.94 -0.70
N ALA A 64 2.30 10.72 -1.15
CA ALA A 64 1.10 10.35 -1.92
C ALA A 64 -0.19 10.65 -1.14
N THR A 65 -0.20 10.33 0.16
CA THR A 65 -1.31 10.63 1.06
C THR A 65 -1.53 12.13 1.23
N LEU A 66 -0.47 12.93 1.37
CA LEU A 66 -0.59 14.40 1.41
C LEU A 66 -1.16 14.96 0.10
N VAL A 67 -0.68 14.47 -1.04
CA VAL A 67 -1.20 14.85 -2.36
C VAL A 67 -2.70 14.55 -2.48
N GLN A 68 -3.13 13.38 -2.01
CA GLN A 68 -4.54 12.96 -2.11
C GLN A 68 -5.44 13.74 -1.15
N THR A 69 -5.00 13.96 0.10
CA THR A 69 -5.81 14.57 1.17
C THR A 69 -5.82 16.09 1.15
N LEU A 70 -4.69 16.73 0.86
CA LEU A 70 -4.58 18.19 0.85
C LEU A 70 -4.82 18.77 -0.54
N SER A 71 -4.55 18.00 -1.58
CA SER A 71 -4.62 18.39 -2.99
C SER A 71 -3.47 19.31 -3.42
N VAL A 72 -2.99 19.10 -4.64
CA VAL A 72 -2.01 19.96 -5.31
C VAL A 72 -2.73 20.75 -6.41
N GLY A 73 -2.95 22.01 -6.15
CA GLY A 73 -3.73 22.89 -7.04
C GLY A 73 -5.19 22.41 -7.24
N PRO A 74 -5.83 22.81 -8.33
CA PRO A 74 -7.22 22.45 -8.61
C PRO A 74 -7.40 21.08 -9.30
N TYR A 75 -6.31 20.40 -9.68
CA TYR A 75 -6.37 19.27 -10.62
C TYR A 75 -6.01 17.92 -10.00
N ILE A 76 -5.29 17.88 -8.87
CA ILE A 76 -4.76 16.66 -8.27
C ILE A 76 -5.21 16.56 -6.82
N GLY A 77 -5.72 15.39 -6.40
CA GLY A 77 -6.15 15.10 -5.03
C GLY A 77 -7.62 15.37 -4.75
N SER A 78 -8.23 14.47 -3.99
CA SER A 78 -9.67 14.47 -3.71
C SER A 78 -10.11 15.43 -2.61
N LYS A 79 -9.19 15.83 -1.72
CA LYS A 79 -9.51 16.51 -0.44
C LYS A 79 -10.42 15.68 0.47
N LEU A 80 -10.22 14.36 0.44
CA LEU A 80 -10.90 13.40 1.32
C LEU A 80 -9.89 12.72 2.26
N PRO A 81 -10.34 12.17 3.38
CA PRO A 81 -9.48 11.47 4.32
C PRO A 81 -9.11 10.07 3.79
N ILE A 82 -8.21 10.00 2.83
CA ILE A 82 -7.76 8.76 2.17
C ILE A 82 -6.26 8.60 2.34
N VAL A 83 -5.85 7.47 2.89
CA VAL A 83 -4.45 7.05 2.91
C VAL A 83 -4.12 6.40 1.57
N GLN A 84 -2.97 6.74 1.02
CA GLN A 84 -2.41 6.12 -0.18
C GLN A 84 -1.33 5.10 0.21
N GLY A 85 -1.30 3.97 -0.48
CA GLY A 85 -0.26 2.98 -0.32
C GLY A 85 -0.03 2.19 -1.60
N CYS A 86 1.02 1.37 -1.62
CA CYS A 86 1.34 0.55 -2.77
C CYS A 86 0.26 -0.49 -3.05
N THR A 87 -0.11 -0.65 -4.33
CA THR A 87 -1.17 -1.58 -4.71
C THR A 87 -0.68 -3.03 -4.79
N PHE A 88 -1.44 -3.94 -4.19
CA PHE A 88 -1.21 -5.38 -4.31
C PHE A 88 -1.46 -5.90 -5.73
N THR A 89 -2.29 -5.22 -6.51
CA THR A 89 -2.59 -5.55 -7.91
C THR A 89 -1.33 -5.56 -8.77
N ALA A 90 -0.33 -4.73 -8.43
CA ALA A 90 0.93 -4.64 -9.17
C ALA A 90 1.97 -5.70 -8.79
N VAL A 91 1.81 -6.42 -7.66
CA VAL A 91 2.86 -7.28 -7.10
C VAL A 91 3.32 -8.35 -8.10
N MET A 92 2.40 -9.17 -8.62
CA MET A 92 2.76 -10.23 -9.57
C MET A 92 3.32 -9.69 -10.90
N PRO A 93 2.73 -8.67 -11.52
CA PRO A 93 3.32 -8.00 -12.67
C PRO A 93 4.72 -7.43 -12.40
N MET A 94 4.95 -6.80 -11.24
CA MET A 94 6.28 -6.31 -10.87
C MET A 94 7.31 -7.42 -10.76
N ILE A 95 6.95 -8.56 -10.16
CA ILE A 95 7.82 -9.74 -10.07
C ILE A 95 8.19 -10.26 -11.46
N ILE A 96 7.22 -10.37 -12.35
CA ILE A 96 7.45 -10.85 -13.73
C ILE A 96 8.36 -9.88 -14.48
N ILE A 97 8.08 -8.57 -14.42
CA ILE A 97 8.89 -7.54 -15.07
C ILE A 97 10.32 -7.55 -14.53
N ALA A 98 10.47 -7.58 -13.21
CA ALA A 98 11.77 -7.55 -12.58
C ALA A 98 12.61 -8.79 -12.92
N ASN A 99 12.04 -10.00 -12.87
CA ASN A 99 12.74 -11.22 -13.23
C ASN A 99 13.09 -11.29 -14.72
N SER A 100 12.22 -10.76 -15.60
CA SER A 100 12.52 -10.68 -17.04
C SER A 100 13.66 -9.73 -17.35
N ALA A 101 13.91 -8.74 -16.49
CA ALA A 101 15.01 -7.77 -16.61
C ALA A 101 16.29 -8.20 -15.86
N GLY A 102 16.37 -9.45 -15.37
CA GLY A 102 17.55 -9.97 -14.68
C GLY A 102 17.49 -9.97 -13.16
N GLY A 103 16.38 -9.52 -12.56
CA GLY A 103 16.21 -9.43 -11.11
C GLY A 103 17.05 -8.33 -10.44
N GLY A 104 17.16 -8.34 -9.11
CA GLY A 104 17.97 -7.40 -8.37
C GLY A 104 17.68 -5.92 -8.70
N SER A 105 18.72 -5.11 -8.79
CA SER A 105 18.59 -3.68 -9.10
C SER A 105 18.14 -3.41 -10.54
N GLU A 106 18.56 -4.21 -11.51
CA GLU A 106 18.12 -4.08 -12.91
C GLU A 106 16.63 -4.34 -13.04
N GLY A 107 16.14 -5.36 -12.34
CA GLY A 107 14.72 -5.63 -12.24
C GLY A 107 13.92 -4.47 -11.66
N LEU A 108 14.43 -3.83 -10.59
CA LEU A 108 13.78 -2.65 -10.01
C LEU A 108 13.76 -1.46 -10.98
N GLN A 109 14.84 -1.23 -11.74
CA GLN A 109 14.89 -0.17 -12.76
C GLN A 109 13.79 -0.34 -13.81
N ALA A 110 13.53 -1.59 -14.25
CA ALA A 110 12.44 -1.88 -15.20
C ALA A 110 11.05 -1.68 -14.56
N VAL A 111 10.88 -2.05 -13.30
CA VAL A 111 9.65 -1.79 -12.55
C VAL A 111 9.41 -0.28 -12.43
N TYR A 112 10.42 0.50 -12.06
CA TYR A 112 10.27 1.95 -11.90
C TYR A 112 9.97 2.65 -13.23
N GLY A 113 10.64 2.25 -14.32
CA GLY A 113 10.34 2.81 -15.64
C GLY A 113 8.90 2.51 -16.08
N SER A 114 8.43 1.29 -15.89
CA SER A 114 7.05 0.92 -16.19
C SER A 114 6.03 1.61 -15.29
N ALA A 115 6.36 1.85 -14.00
CA ALA A 115 5.54 2.61 -13.07
C ALA A 115 5.41 4.08 -13.49
N ILE A 116 6.51 4.73 -13.89
CA ILE A 116 6.49 6.12 -14.36
C ILE A 116 5.58 6.26 -15.59
N VAL A 117 5.74 5.39 -16.58
CA VAL A 117 4.93 5.44 -17.82
C VAL A 117 3.46 5.15 -17.52
N SER A 118 3.16 4.11 -16.77
CA SER A 118 1.77 3.73 -16.42
C SER A 118 1.10 4.79 -15.55
N GLY A 119 1.82 5.41 -14.61
CA GLY A 119 1.34 6.53 -13.81
C GLY A 119 0.99 7.75 -14.67
N LEU A 120 1.84 8.08 -15.68
CA LEU A 120 1.58 9.15 -16.63
C LEU A 120 0.33 8.87 -17.47
N VAL A 121 0.20 7.64 -17.98
CA VAL A 121 -1.01 7.23 -18.73
C VAL A 121 -2.25 7.34 -17.85
N CYS A 122 -2.21 6.84 -16.61
CA CYS A 122 -3.28 6.94 -15.64
C CYS A 122 -3.69 8.41 -15.40
N PHE A 123 -2.71 9.29 -15.19
CA PHE A 123 -2.94 10.72 -15.00
C PHE A 123 -3.68 11.38 -16.17
N VAL A 124 -3.26 11.07 -17.40
CA VAL A 124 -3.85 11.62 -18.63
C VAL A 124 -5.27 11.07 -18.86
N ILE A 125 -5.46 9.77 -18.71
CA ILE A 125 -6.76 9.13 -19.02
C ILE A 125 -7.79 9.26 -17.89
N ALA A 126 -7.43 9.73 -16.70
CA ALA A 126 -8.31 9.85 -15.53
C ALA A 126 -9.65 10.49 -15.84
N ASN A 127 -9.66 11.56 -16.66
CA ASN A 127 -10.89 12.24 -17.05
C ASN A 127 -11.80 11.39 -17.97
N TYR A 128 -11.23 10.53 -18.76
CA TYR A 128 -11.96 9.61 -19.65
C TYR A 128 -12.42 8.38 -18.89
N PHE A 129 -11.57 7.85 -18.00
CA PHE A 129 -11.87 6.69 -17.17
C PHE A 129 -13.13 6.91 -16.32
N SER A 130 -13.34 8.11 -15.79
CA SER A 130 -14.56 8.45 -15.04
C SER A 130 -15.86 8.28 -15.85
N LYS A 131 -15.80 8.17 -17.19
CA LYS A 131 -16.95 7.84 -18.06
C LYS A 131 -17.12 6.32 -18.22
N LEU A 132 -16.08 5.56 -17.99
CA LEU A 132 -16.04 4.09 -18.11
C LEU A 132 -16.53 3.36 -16.86
N LEU A 133 -16.84 4.07 -15.78
CA LEU A 133 -17.32 3.53 -14.51
C LEU A 133 -18.45 2.51 -14.65
N ARG A 134 -19.35 2.70 -15.64
CA ARG A 134 -20.44 1.78 -15.91
C ARG A 134 -19.99 0.35 -16.23
N PHE A 135 -18.75 0.17 -16.67
CA PHE A 135 -18.16 -1.15 -16.99
C PHE A 135 -17.47 -1.83 -15.80
N PHE A 136 -17.38 -1.12 -14.66
CA PHE A 136 -16.76 -1.63 -13.43
C PHE A 136 -17.79 -1.70 -12.28
N PRO A 137 -18.84 -2.55 -12.42
CA PRO A 137 -19.77 -2.77 -11.32
C PRO A 137 -19.05 -3.42 -10.13
N PRO A 138 -19.58 -3.33 -8.89
CA PRO A 138 -18.97 -3.88 -7.67
C PRO A 138 -18.56 -5.36 -7.78
N VAL A 139 -19.30 -6.15 -8.57
CA VAL A 139 -18.96 -7.56 -8.82
C VAL A 139 -17.61 -7.71 -9.52
N VAL A 140 -17.32 -6.86 -10.51
CA VAL A 140 -16.03 -6.90 -11.23
C VAL A 140 -14.89 -6.55 -10.27
N THR A 141 -15.04 -5.47 -9.49
CA THR A 141 -14.03 -5.05 -8.50
C THR A 141 -13.81 -6.15 -7.44
N GLY A 142 -14.88 -6.71 -6.88
CA GLY A 142 -14.79 -7.81 -5.91
C GLY A 142 -14.13 -9.07 -6.48
N SER A 143 -14.43 -9.42 -7.74
CA SER A 143 -13.78 -10.56 -8.42
C SER A 143 -12.28 -10.34 -8.61
N VAL A 144 -11.89 -9.14 -9.01
CA VAL A 144 -10.46 -8.78 -9.18
C VAL A 144 -9.73 -8.89 -7.83
N ILE A 145 -10.25 -8.32 -6.76
CA ILE A 145 -9.64 -8.40 -5.41
C ILE A 145 -9.50 -9.87 -4.96
N THR A 146 -10.52 -10.70 -5.22
CA THR A 146 -10.47 -12.12 -4.90
C THR A 146 -9.37 -12.84 -5.68
N ILE A 147 -9.25 -12.57 -6.99
CA ILE A 147 -8.19 -13.16 -7.82
C ILE A 147 -6.80 -12.72 -7.34
N ILE A 148 -6.61 -11.46 -6.98
CA ILE A 148 -5.34 -10.96 -6.41
C ILE A 148 -4.99 -11.75 -5.15
N GLY A 149 -5.93 -11.91 -4.21
CA GLY A 149 -5.71 -12.71 -3.02
C GLY A 149 -5.29 -14.16 -3.32
N LEU A 150 -5.98 -14.81 -4.28
CA LEU A 150 -5.68 -16.19 -4.69
C LEU A 150 -4.30 -16.31 -5.36
N THR A 151 -3.89 -15.34 -6.18
CA THR A 151 -2.58 -15.36 -6.86
C THR A 151 -1.40 -15.13 -5.91
N LEU A 152 -1.63 -14.51 -4.75
CA LEU A 152 -0.62 -14.33 -3.71
C LEU A 152 -0.48 -15.52 -2.76
N MET A 153 -1.45 -16.45 -2.72
CA MET A 153 -1.38 -17.62 -1.83
C MET A 153 -0.13 -18.51 -2.07
N PRO A 154 0.27 -18.84 -3.31
CA PRO A 154 1.48 -19.62 -3.54
C PRO A 154 2.74 -18.94 -2.98
N VAL A 155 2.82 -17.60 -3.07
CA VAL A 155 3.94 -16.82 -2.49
C VAL A 155 3.96 -16.98 -0.98
N ALA A 156 2.81 -16.83 -0.32
CA ALA A 156 2.70 -17.00 1.13
C ALA A 156 3.08 -18.42 1.57
N VAL A 157 2.63 -19.44 0.85
CA VAL A 157 2.99 -20.84 1.11
C VAL A 157 4.49 -21.07 0.95
N GLY A 158 5.10 -20.51 -0.10
CA GLY A 158 6.56 -20.56 -0.30
C GLY A 158 7.33 -19.94 0.88
N TRP A 159 6.87 -18.84 1.42
CA TRP A 159 7.47 -18.20 2.59
C TRP A 159 7.36 -19.05 3.86
N ILE A 160 6.21 -19.65 4.09
CA ILE A 160 5.97 -20.56 5.21
C ILE A 160 6.87 -21.80 5.11
N ALA A 161 7.08 -22.29 3.89
CA ALA A 161 7.90 -23.48 3.64
C ALA A 161 9.43 -23.21 3.71
N GLY A 162 9.91 -21.94 3.71
CA GLY A 162 11.32 -21.60 3.79
C GLY A 162 11.96 -21.22 2.47
N LEU A 163 11.19 -20.96 1.40
CA LEU A 163 11.62 -20.43 0.10
C LEU A 163 12.52 -21.36 -0.76
N ASP A 164 13.51 -22.03 -0.18
CA ASP A 164 14.43 -22.91 -0.90
C ASP A 164 14.01 -24.39 -0.74
N PRO A 165 13.44 -25.01 -1.78
CA PRO A 165 13.03 -26.41 -1.73
C PRO A 165 14.18 -27.40 -1.51
N THR A 166 15.42 -26.94 -1.68
CA THR A 166 16.63 -27.77 -1.50
C THR A 166 17.24 -27.64 -0.10
N ALA A 167 16.78 -26.70 0.71
CA ALA A 167 17.24 -26.51 2.07
C ALA A 167 16.79 -27.67 2.98
N ALA A 168 17.63 -28.04 3.94
CA ALA A 168 17.37 -29.14 4.86
C ALA A 168 16.16 -28.88 5.80
N ASP A 169 15.84 -27.62 6.04
CA ASP A 169 14.72 -27.13 6.86
C ASP A 169 13.50 -26.72 6.02
N PHE A 170 13.49 -27.05 4.72
CA PHE A 170 12.33 -26.77 3.88
C PHE A 170 11.09 -27.50 4.40
N ALA A 171 9.99 -26.75 4.55
CA ALA A 171 8.71 -27.22 5.10
C ALA A 171 8.83 -27.83 6.51
N ASP A 172 9.77 -27.34 7.33
CA ASP A 172 9.89 -27.77 8.73
C ASP A 172 8.52 -27.59 9.45
N PRO A 173 8.02 -28.62 10.15
CA PRO A 173 6.79 -28.54 10.90
C PRO A 173 6.71 -27.34 11.87
N VAL A 174 7.85 -26.89 12.40
CA VAL A 174 7.89 -25.73 13.31
C VAL A 174 7.50 -24.44 12.56
N TYR A 175 7.97 -24.21 11.34
CA TYR A 175 7.58 -23.05 10.54
C TYR A 175 6.11 -23.07 10.18
N ILE A 176 5.60 -24.22 9.78
CA ILE A 176 4.18 -24.42 9.48
C ILE A 176 3.32 -24.15 10.73
N MET A 177 3.73 -24.71 11.87
CA MET A 177 3.03 -24.50 13.14
C MET A 177 3.02 -23.02 13.56
N MET A 178 4.14 -22.33 13.41
CA MET A 178 4.22 -20.88 13.67
C MET A 178 3.30 -20.09 12.75
N ALA A 179 3.27 -20.40 11.46
CA ALA A 179 2.39 -19.72 10.50
C ALA A 179 0.91 -19.94 10.87
N VAL A 180 0.51 -21.17 11.20
CA VAL A 180 -0.85 -21.50 11.66
C VAL A 180 -1.18 -20.77 12.95
N LEU A 181 -0.24 -20.70 13.90
CA LEU A 181 -0.43 -19.99 15.16
C LEU A 181 -0.64 -18.48 14.94
N VAL A 182 0.21 -17.85 14.12
CA VAL A 182 0.07 -16.41 13.78
C VAL A 182 -1.26 -16.16 13.06
N LEU A 183 -1.63 -17.02 12.11
CA LEU A 183 -2.91 -16.90 11.42
C LEU A 183 -4.09 -17.04 12.41
N ALA A 184 -4.02 -17.98 13.34
CA ALA A 184 -5.03 -18.15 14.39
C ALA A 184 -5.13 -16.89 15.28
N ILE A 185 -4.00 -16.30 15.67
CA ILE A 185 -3.95 -15.04 16.42
C ILE A 185 -4.66 -13.94 15.64
N ILE A 186 -4.34 -13.75 14.37
CA ILE A 186 -4.98 -12.74 13.52
C ILE A 186 -6.49 -12.97 13.44
N MET A 187 -6.92 -14.22 13.22
CA MET A 187 -8.34 -14.59 13.16
C MET A 187 -9.06 -14.34 14.48
N ILE A 188 -8.43 -14.61 15.62
CA ILE A 188 -8.98 -14.31 16.95
C ILE A 188 -9.17 -12.81 17.13
N PHE A 189 -8.17 -11.99 16.81
CA PHE A 189 -8.30 -10.54 16.88
C PHE A 189 -9.40 -10.02 15.96
N TYR A 190 -9.47 -10.54 14.74
CA TYR A 190 -10.46 -10.13 13.76
C TYR A 190 -11.89 -10.54 14.15
N ARG A 191 -12.06 -11.72 14.76
CA ARG A 191 -13.39 -12.29 15.07
C ARG A 191 -13.91 -11.95 16.46
N CYS A 192 -13.03 -11.90 17.46
CA CYS A 192 -13.41 -11.76 18.87
C CYS A 192 -13.35 -10.32 19.36
N PHE A 193 -12.55 -9.47 18.71
CA PHE A 193 -12.45 -8.06 19.07
C PHE A 193 -13.22 -7.20 18.06
N THR A 194 -13.73 -6.09 18.56
CA THR A 194 -14.39 -5.08 17.73
C THR A 194 -13.57 -3.79 17.79
N GLY A 195 -13.80 -2.91 16.83
CA GLY A 195 -13.18 -1.64 16.89
C GLY A 195 -11.73 -1.63 16.36
N PHE A 196 -10.91 -0.75 16.91
CA PHE A 196 -9.55 -0.52 16.45
C PHE A 196 -8.67 -1.78 16.45
N LEU A 197 -8.77 -2.64 17.46
CA LEU A 197 -7.99 -3.89 17.55
C LEU A 197 -8.26 -4.84 16.39
N SER A 198 -9.50 -4.94 15.92
CA SER A 198 -9.82 -5.74 14.74
C SER A 198 -9.18 -5.18 13.46
N HIS A 199 -9.08 -3.86 13.32
CA HIS A 199 -8.48 -3.22 12.14
C HIS A 199 -6.96 -3.38 12.08
N ILE A 200 -6.28 -3.49 13.22
CA ILE A 200 -4.83 -3.73 13.30
C ILE A 200 -4.50 -5.21 13.58
N ALA A 201 -5.43 -6.13 13.39
CA ALA A 201 -5.24 -7.55 13.70
C ALA A 201 -3.99 -8.16 13.03
N VAL A 202 -3.71 -7.81 11.77
CA VAL A 202 -2.52 -8.30 11.05
C VAL A 202 -1.24 -7.76 11.70
N LEU A 203 -1.19 -6.47 12.06
CA LEU A 203 -0.06 -5.89 12.77
C LEU A 203 0.17 -6.55 14.13
N LEU A 204 -0.91 -6.79 14.88
CA LEU A 204 -0.84 -7.51 16.17
C LEU A 204 -0.35 -8.95 15.98
N GLY A 205 -0.80 -9.63 14.93
CA GLY A 205 -0.30 -10.96 14.55
C GLY A 205 1.20 -10.95 14.26
N LEU A 206 1.70 -9.97 13.50
CA LEU A 206 3.13 -9.79 13.23
C LEU A 206 3.93 -9.56 14.53
N ILE A 207 3.47 -8.66 15.39
CA ILE A 207 4.15 -8.34 16.65
C ILE A 207 4.20 -9.58 17.55
N LEU A 208 3.06 -10.23 17.79
CA LEU A 208 2.99 -11.40 18.65
C LEU A 208 3.75 -12.59 18.06
N GLY A 209 3.66 -12.80 16.74
CA GLY A 209 4.45 -13.81 16.03
C GLY A 209 5.94 -13.59 16.18
N THR A 210 6.40 -12.34 16.02
CA THR A 210 7.81 -11.98 16.24
C THR A 210 8.25 -12.21 17.69
N ILE A 211 7.42 -11.88 18.67
CA ILE A 211 7.70 -12.14 20.09
C ILE A 211 7.85 -13.65 20.33
N ILE A 212 6.94 -14.46 19.80
CA ILE A 212 7.01 -15.93 19.91
C ILE A 212 8.28 -16.46 19.26
N ALA A 213 8.59 -16.02 18.04
CA ALA A 213 9.82 -16.38 17.32
C ALA A 213 11.09 -15.99 18.10
N CYS A 214 11.05 -14.84 18.78
CA CYS A 214 12.14 -14.39 19.66
C CYS A 214 12.36 -15.35 20.83
N PHE A 215 11.30 -15.78 21.52
CA PHE A 215 11.39 -16.75 22.60
C PHE A 215 11.87 -18.13 22.12
N MET A 216 11.60 -18.49 20.87
CA MET A 216 12.07 -19.72 20.24
C MET A 216 13.52 -19.61 19.70
N GLY A 217 14.14 -18.43 19.75
CA GLY A 217 15.51 -18.20 19.28
C GLY A 217 15.66 -18.05 17.76
N TYR A 218 14.56 -17.81 17.02
CA TYR A 218 14.59 -17.63 15.55
C TYR A 218 14.80 -16.17 15.11
N VAL A 219 14.91 -15.22 16.04
CA VAL A 219 15.05 -13.79 15.71
C VAL A 219 16.44 -13.30 16.05
N ASP A 220 17.14 -12.74 15.07
CA ASP A 220 18.40 -12.02 15.27
C ASP A 220 18.17 -10.50 15.21
N PHE A 221 18.41 -9.80 16.31
CA PHE A 221 18.31 -8.35 16.40
C PHE A 221 19.61 -7.60 16.04
N THR A 222 20.67 -8.32 15.68
CA THR A 222 21.96 -7.71 15.32
C THR A 222 21.84 -6.72 14.16
N PRO A 223 21.06 -6.99 13.09
CA PRO A 223 20.85 -6.03 12.01
C PRO A 223 20.17 -4.75 12.48
N VAL A 224 19.19 -4.87 13.39
CA VAL A 224 18.47 -3.70 13.95
C VAL A 224 19.40 -2.81 14.76
N ALA A 225 20.28 -3.41 15.57
CA ALA A 225 21.24 -2.67 16.38
C ALA A 225 22.29 -1.91 15.54
N LYS A 226 22.58 -2.40 14.32
CA LYS A 226 23.53 -1.78 13.38
C LYS A 226 22.85 -0.80 12.40
N ALA A 227 21.53 -0.80 12.35
CA ALA A 227 20.80 0.05 11.42
C ALA A 227 20.95 1.55 11.79
N SER A 228 21.01 2.40 10.76
CA SER A 228 20.99 3.85 10.94
C SER A 228 19.62 4.30 11.47
N SER A 229 19.62 5.15 12.48
CA SER A 229 18.38 5.72 13.05
C SER A 229 17.67 6.70 12.12
N LEU A 230 18.35 7.22 11.11
CA LEU A 230 17.82 8.13 10.12
C LEU A 230 18.31 7.74 8.73
N GLY A 231 17.38 7.64 7.79
CA GLY A 231 17.64 7.40 6.37
C GLY A 231 16.94 8.44 5.51
N ILE A 232 17.57 8.85 4.42
CA ILE A 232 16.96 9.75 3.43
C ILE A 232 16.81 8.97 2.13
N THR A 233 15.60 8.98 1.60
CA THR A 233 15.32 8.42 0.28
C THR A 233 15.79 9.37 -0.79
N THR A 234 16.71 8.91 -1.63
CA THR A 234 17.21 9.66 -2.78
C THR A 234 16.54 9.17 -4.06
N PRO A 235 16.24 10.05 -5.02
CA PRO A 235 15.72 9.64 -6.32
C PRO A 235 16.68 8.65 -7.00
N PHE A 236 16.12 7.62 -7.66
CA PHE A 236 16.86 6.65 -8.47
C PHE A 236 18.01 5.93 -7.73
N ALA A 237 17.86 5.63 -6.45
CA ALA A 237 18.90 4.98 -5.64
C ALA A 237 19.33 3.60 -6.17
N PHE A 238 18.44 2.88 -6.87
CA PHE A 238 18.75 1.60 -7.51
C PHE A 238 19.23 1.75 -8.96
N GLY A 239 19.46 2.98 -9.43
CA GLY A 239 19.86 3.30 -10.79
C GLY A 239 18.74 3.96 -11.61
N LEU A 240 19.07 4.40 -12.83
CA LEU A 240 18.11 5.06 -13.70
C LEU A 240 17.05 4.08 -14.20
N PRO A 241 15.77 4.51 -14.29
CA PRO A 241 14.70 3.66 -14.81
C PRO A 241 14.95 3.22 -16.24
N THR A 242 14.63 1.98 -16.55
CA THR A 242 14.64 1.44 -17.91
C THR A 242 13.21 1.31 -18.44
N PHE A 243 13.01 1.60 -19.71
CA PHE A 243 11.68 1.70 -20.32
C PHE A 243 11.48 0.60 -21.36
N ASP A 244 11.21 -0.63 -20.89
CA ASP A 244 10.80 -1.72 -21.78
C ASP A 244 9.35 -1.55 -22.22
N PRO A 245 9.03 -1.54 -23.52
CA PRO A 245 7.66 -1.34 -24.00
C PRO A 245 6.66 -2.39 -23.49
N ALA A 246 7.07 -3.65 -23.39
CA ALA A 246 6.19 -4.71 -22.91
C ALA A 246 5.87 -4.53 -21.40
N ALA A 247 6.88 -4.20 -20.59
CA ALA A 247 6.71 -3.89 -19.20
C ALA A 247 5.81 -2.66 -18.98
N CYS A 248 6.00 -1.61 -19.77
CA CYS A 248 5.18 -0.39 -19.71
C CYS A 248 3.72 -0.67 -20.07
N VAL A 249 3.44 -1.49 -21.08
CA VAL A 249 2.07 -1.91 -21.44
C VAL A 249 1.47 -2.76 -20.34
N ALA A 250 2.18 -3.76 -19.82
CA ALA A 250 1.71 -4.63 -18.77
C ALA A 250 1.35 -3.82 -17.51
N MET A 251 2.24 -2.91 -17.06
CA MET A 251 1.99 -2.06 -15.90
C MET A 251 0.85 -1.07 -16.14
N THR A 252 0.67 -0.58 -17.35
CA THR A 252 -0.47 0.28 -17.72
C THR A 252 -1.80 -0.47 -17.57
N LEU A 253 -1.86 -1.73 -17.98
CA LEU A 253 -3.06 -2.56 -17.78
C LEU A 253 -3.36 -2.76 -16.29
N VAL A 254 -2.33 -2.99 -15.48
CA VAL A 254 -2.44 -3.04 -14.01
C VAL A 254 -3.03 -1.75 -13.45
N MET A 255 -2.51 -0.60 -13.87
CA MET A 255 -3.02 0.70 -13.41
C MET A 255 -4.46 0.97 -13.82
N LEU A 256 -4.95 0.44 -14.94
CA LEU A 256 -6.38 0.51 -15.27
C LEU A 256 -7.25 -0.26 -14.28
N VAL A 257 -6.78 -1.42 -13.80
CA VAL A 257 -7.45 -2.19 -12.75
C VAL A 257 -7.41 -1.43 -11.42
N THR A 258 -6.25 -0.87 -11.07
CA THR A 258 -6.09 -0.05 -9.87
C THR A 258 -7.00 1.19 -9.86
N MET A 259 -7.21 1.82 -11.03
CA MET A 259 -8.17 2.93 -11.15
C MET A 259 -9.61 2.49 -10.84
N ALA A 260 -9.99 1.26 -11.18
CA ALA A 260 -11.30 0.71 -10.81
C ALA A 260 -11.39 0.44 -9.30
N GLU A 261 -10.32 -0.09 -8.70
CA GLU A 261 -10.19 -0.29 -7.25
C GLU A 261 -10.35 1.03 -6.50
N THR A 262 -9.53 2.03 -6.80
CA THR A 262 -9.63 3.38 -6.21
C THR A 262 -11.01 3.99 -6.39
N THR A 263 -11.68 3.73 -7.51
CA THR A 263 -13.04 4.23 -7.73
C THR A 263 -14.02 3.65 -6.72
N GLY A 264 -13.92 2.35 -6.42
CA GLY A 264 -14.72 1.70 -5.37
C GLY A 264 -14.47 2.34 -3.99
N ASP A 265 -13.21 2.55 -3.65
CA ASP A 265 -12.79 3.19 -2.40
C ASP A 265 -13.28 4.65 -2.31
N MET A 266 -13.23 5.38 -3.41
CA MET A 266 -13.77 6.75 -3.50
C MET A 266 -15.27 6.78 -3.29
N MET A 267 -16.02 5.81 -3.81
CA MET A 267 -17.46 5.70 -3.56
C MET A 267 -17.73 5.43 -2.08
N ALA A 268 -17.02 4.47 -1.48
CA ALA A 268 -17.17 4.13 -0.07
C ALA A 268 -16.87 5.32 0.85
N ILE A 269 -15.74 6.01 0.64
CA ILE A 269 -15.40 7.15 1.50
C ILE A 269 -16.35 8.32 1.33
N THR A 270 -16.83 8.62 0.12
CA THR A 270 -17.78 9.72 -0.11
C THR A 270 -19.12 9.46 0.57
N GLU A 271 -19.57 8.21 0.64
CA GLU A 271 -20.75 7.82 1.40
C GLU A 271 -20.54 8.00 2.91
N ILE A 272 -19.42 7.53 3.47
CA ILE A 272 -19.08 7.65 4.89
C ILE A 272 -19.01 9.11 5.34
N VAL A 273 -18.40 9.97 4.53
CA VAL A 273 -18.25 11.39 4.88
C VAL A 273 -19.44 12.26 4.44
N GLU A 274 -20.48 11.65 3.86
CA GLU A 274 -21.69 12.32 3.38
C GLU A 274 -21.42 13.44 2.36
N LYS A 275 -20.42 13.22 1.49
CA LYS A 275 -20.05 14.16 0.43
C LYS A 275 -20.40 13.56 -0.93
N PRO A 276 -21.15 14.27 -1.80
CA PRO A 276 -21.59 13.68 -3.06
C PRO A 276 -20.39 13.39 -3.98
N MET A 277 -20.39 12.17 -4.54
CA MET A 277 -19.42 11.78 -5.54
C MET A 277 -19.66 12.57 -6.83
N SER A 278 -18.67 13.33 -7.26
CA SER A 278 -18.73 14.03 -8.54
C SER A 278 -17.67 13.51 -9.50
N LYS A 279 -17.93 13.62 -10.79
CA LYS A 279 -16.97 13.24 -11.83
C LYS A 279 -15.62 13.97 -11.68
N ASN A 280 -15.66 15.24 -11.30
CA ASN A 280 -14.45 16.04 -11.08
C ASN A 280 -13.66 15.54 -9.85
N LEU A 281 -14.36 15.20 -8.77
CA LEU A 281 -13.73 14.63 -7.57
C LEU A 281 -13.01 13.33 -7.91
N LEU A 282 -13.67 12.41 -8.62
CA LEU A 282 -13.05 11.15 -9.05
C LEU A 282 -11.86 11.37 -9.98
N THR A 283 -12.01 12.22 -10.99
CA THR A 283 -10.90 12.55 -11.91
C THR A 283 -9.68 13.06 -11.16
N ARG A 284 -9.87 13.90 -10.14
CA ARG A 284 -8.79 14.44 -9.32
C ARG A 284 -8.15 13.38 -8.41
N ALA A 285 -8.95 12.45 -7.89
CA ALA A 285 -8.45 11.33 -7.11
C ALA A 285 -7.58 10.40 -7.97
N LEU A 286 -8.07 9.99 -9.13
CA LEU A 286 -7.34 9.13 -10.06
C LEU A 286 -6.06 9.80 -10.62
N ARG A 287 -6.08 11.12 -10.79
CA ARG A 287 -4.86 11.87 -11.12
C ARG A 287 -3.85 11.87 -9.99
N ALA A 288 -4.30 11.88 -8.74
CA ALA A 288 -3.40 11.74 -7.60
C ALA A 288 -2.74 10.37 -7.59
N ASP A 289 -3.47 9.28 -7.88
CA ASP A 289 -2.88 7.94 -7.99
C ASP A 289 -1.84 7.86 -9.11
N GLY A 290 -2.18 8.40 -10.30
CA GLY A 290 -1.23 8.46 -11.41
C GLY A 290 0.02 9.27 -11.08
N PHE A 291 -0.14 10.44 -10.45
CA PHE A 291 0.97 11.28 -10.01
C PHE A 291 1.81 10.57 -8.93
N SER A 292 1.18 9.95 -7.94
CA SER A 292 1.86 9.22 -6.88
C SER A 292 2.61 8.00 -7.41
N THR A 293 2.05 7.31 -8.42
CA THR A 293 2.73 6.20 -9.11
C THR A 293 3.96 6.67 -9.89
N MET A 294 3.89 7.81 -10.59
CA MET A 294 5.08 8.42 -11.21
C MET A 294 6.13 8.77 -10.18
N LEU A 295 5.70 9.38 -9.08
CA LEU A 295 6.60 9.74 -7.98
C LEU A 295 7.22 8.50 -7.33
N GLY A 296 6.46 7.41 -7.20
CA GLY A 296 6.95 6.12 -6.74
C GLY A 296 8.10 5.60 -7.58
N GLY A 297 7.97 5.61 -8.92
CA GLY A 297 9.06 5.21 -9.81
C GLY A 297 10.30 6.10 -9.74
N VAL A 298 10.17 7.36 -9.32
CA VAL A 298 11.30 8.28 -9.09
C VAL A 298 11.93 8.05 -7.71
N LEU A 299 11.13 7.82 -6.68
CA LEU A 299 11.57 7.70 -5.28
C LEU A 299 11.79 6.26 -4.83
N ASN A 300 11.94 5.31 -5.77
CA ASN A 300 12.21 3.89 -5.51
C ASN A 300 11.06 3.18 -4.78
N ALA A 301 9.84 3.52 -5.11
CA ALA A 301 8.62 2.92 -4.61
C ALA A 301 7.77 2.36 -5.76
N PHE A 302 6.50 2.06 -5.51
CA PHE A 302 5.66 1.23 -6.36
C PHE A 302 4.42 1.99 -6.86
N PRO A 303 3.57 1.37 -7.70
CA PRO A 303 2.27 1.92 -8.05
C PRO A 303 1.35 2.08 -6.83
N TYR A 304 0.61 3.19 -6.78
CA TYR A 304 -0.19 3.60 -5.63
C TYR A 304 -1.70 3.48 -5.87
N THR A 305 -2.42 3.20 -4.76
CA THR A 305 -3.88 3.14 -4.68
C THR A 305 -4.36 3.67 -3.32
N ALA A 306 -5.67 3.88 -3.19
CA ALA A 306 -6.30 4.12 -1.89
C ALA A 306 -6.27 2.84 -1.02
N PHE A 307 -6.08 2.98 0.30
CA PHE A 307 -6.09 1.84 1.23
C PHE A 307 -7.45 1.68 1.89
N ALA A 308 -8.19 0.64 1.50
CA ALA A 308 -9.52 0.31 1.99
C ALA A 308 -9.60 0.10 3.51
N GLN A 309 -8.56 -0.49 4.14
CA GLN A 309 -8.52 -0.67 5.59
C GLN A 309 -8.56 0.64 6.37
N ASN A 310 -7.98 1.70 5.81
CA ASN A 310 -8.02 3.03 6.42
C ASN A 310 -9.40 3.70 6.27
N ILE A 311 -10.15 3.36 5.23
CA ILE A 311 -11.56 3.76 5.06
C ILE A 311 -12.43 3.11 6.14
N GLY A 312 -12.20 1.82 6.40
CA GLY A 312 -12.84 1.09 7.50
C GLY A 312 -12.58 1.73 8.88
N LEU A 313 -11.37 2.24 9.10
CA LEU A 313 -11.02 2.93 10.35
C LEU A 313 -11.81 4.25 10.54
N ILE A 314 -12.07 5.00 9.46
CA ILE A 314 -12.90 6.21 9.49
C ILE A 314 -14.34 5.88 9.89
N THR A 315 -14.90 4.82 9.32
CA THR A 315 -16.24 4.33 9.70
C THR A 315 -16.32 4.00 11.17
N LEU A 316 -15.29 3.33 11.68
CA LEU A 316 -15.22 2.88 13.05
C LEU A 316 -15.10 4.01 14.07
N THR A 317 -14.17 4.94 13.80
CA THR A 317 -13.85 6.05 14.73
C THR A 317 -14.84 7.20 14.63
N GLY A 318 -15.58 7.28 13.52
CA GLY A 318 -16.42 8.43 13.19
C GLY A 318 -15.64 9.72 12.88
N VAL A 319 -14.30 9.65 12.86
CA VAL A 319 -13.42 10.81 12.63
C VAL A 319 -13.22 11.00 11.13
N ARG A 320 -13.95 11.95 10.57
CA ARG A 320 -14.03 12.22 9.12
C ARG A 320 -13.05 13.28 8.62
N SER A 321 -12.22 13.86 9.51
CA SER A 321 -11.31 14.96 9.17
C SER A 321 -10.15 14.49 8.29
N ARG A 322 -9.98 15.12 7.12
CA ARG A 322 -8.84 14.88 6.24
C ARG A 322 -7.50 15.30 6.86
N TYR A 323 -7.51 16.22 7.83
CA TYR A 323 -6.29 16.64 8.51
C TYR A 323 -5.72 15.56 9.42
N VAL A 324 -6.54 14.62 9.90
CA VAL A 324 -6.07 13.42 10.62
C VAL A 324 -5.23 12.55 9.68
N VAL A 325 -5.72 12.30 8.47
CA VAL A 325 -5.00 11.51 7.47
C VAL A 325 -3.78 12.27 6.93
N ALA A 326 -3.85 13.59 6.79
CA ALA A 326 -2.67 14.39 6.49
C ALA A 326 -1.61 14.31 7.60
N THR A 327 -2.02 14.22 8.87
CA THR A 327 -1.10 14.02 10.00
C THR A 327 -0.48 12.63 9.96
N SER A 328 -1.23 11.57 9.62
CA SER A 328 -0.64 10.23 9.43
C SER A 328 0.45 10.25 8.36
N ALA A 329 0.23 10.99 7.28
CA ALA A 329 1.19 11.14 6.20
C ALA A 329 2.50 11.82 6.61
N VAL A 330 2.45 12.71 7.61
CA VAL A 330 3.65 13.35 8.17
C VAL A 330 4.37 12.43 9.15
N ILE A 331 3.65 11.49 9.77
CA ILE A 331 4.24 10.49 10.69
C ILE A 331 4.95 9.37 9.90
N MET A 332 4.49 9.05 8.67
CA MET A 332 5.13 8.11 7.75
C MET A 332 6.47 8.65 7.24
#